data_98aed0e6003a405b6e542d659c714e8f
#
_entry.id   98aed0e6003a405b6e542d659c714e8f
#
_cell.length_a   1.000
_cell.length_b   1.000
_cell.length_c   1.000
_cell.angle_alpha   90.00
_cell.angle_beta   90.00
_cell.angle_gamma   90.00
#
_symmetry.space_group_name_H-M   'P 1'
#
loop_
_entity.id
_entity.type
_entity.pdbx_description
1 polymer ?
#
loop_
_entity_poly.entity_id
_entity_poly.type
_entity_poly.pdbx_seq_one_letter_code
_entity_poly.pdbx_strand_id
1 'polypeptide(L)'
;MHLRRWFVAIALCSATACSRGPAPLRPPVAAATPHLPVAFDAAALDAWMAAQVQQRGLVGVQLAIARGGELVFSRSYGRARVGGAKLSDDTAFAIGSITKQFVCAAAAMLEHDGKLSLTDPVAKYQPELTRASDITLDDLGAHLSGYRDFYPLDFLDQRMRTPTTPAAVMQRYATAPLDFEPRTRWSYSNTGFLVLGRVIEQVGGTPLGPWLRAHVFAPLHMDHKI
;
A
#
# COMPACT_ATOMS: atom_id res chain seq x y z
N MET A 1 14.78 -14.67 -10.46
CA MET A 1 13.64 -15.62 -10.57
C MET A 1 13.00 -15.89 -9.19
N HIS A 2 12.99 -14.93 -8.23
CA HIS A 2 12.47 -15.09 -6.86
C HIS A 2 11.39 -14.08 -6.45
N LEU A 3 10.92 -13.21 -7.34
CA LEU A 3 9.87 -12.21 -7.03
C LEU A 3 8.43 -12.80 -6.87
N ARG A 4 8.21 -14.06 -7.24
CA ARG A 4 6.86 -14.67 -7.17
C ARG A 4 6.36 -15.06 -5.78
N ARG A 5 7.21 -15.04 -4.74
CA ARG A 5 6.84 -15.55 -3.41
C ARG A 5 6.25 -14.52 -2.44
N TRP A 6 6.38 -13.23 -2.71
CA TRP A 6 6.06 -12.18 -1.72
C TRP A 6 4.65 -11.59 -1.84
N PHE A 7 4.00 -11.68 -3.00
CA PHE A 7 2.65 -11.13 -3.18
C PHE A 7 1.52 -11.93 -2.52
N VAL A 8 1.78 -13.16 -2.05
CA VAL A 8 0.76 -14.03 -1.44
C VAL A 8 0.69 -13.87 0.09
N ALA A 9 1.72 -13.30 0.72
CA ALA A 9 1.81 -13.23 2.19
C ALA A 9 0.98 -12.11 2.83
N ILE A 10 0.54 -11.11 2.06
CA ILE A 10 -0.19 -9.95 2.60
C ILE A 10 -1.71 -10.19 2.72
N ALA A 11 -2.25 -11.23 2.09
CA ALA A 11 -3.69 -11.49 2.06
C ALA A 11 -4.22 -12.45 3.15
N LEU A 12 -3.37 -12.99 4.03
CA LEU A 12 -3.78 -14.06 4.96
C LEU A 12 -3.23 -13.88 6.38
N CYS A 13 -3.42 -12.72 6.98
CA CYS A 13 -3.29 -12.55 8.42
C CYS A 13 -4.61 -12.17 9.05
N SER A 14 -5.50 -13.14 9.23
CA SER A 14 -6.55 -13.08 10.23
C SER A 14 -6.45 -14.29 11.16
N ALA A 15 -6.11 -13.98 12.42
CA ALA A 15 -6.36 -14.73 13.66
C ALA A 15 -5.88 -16.19 13.76
N THR A 16 -4.84 -16.44 14.55
CA THR A 16 -4.95 -17.22 15.80
C THR A 16 -3.57 -17.34 16.46
N ALA A 17 -3.39 -16.67 17.58
CA ALA A 17 -2.27 -16.91 18.48
C ALA A 17 -2.56 -18.18 19.27
N CYS A 18 -1.82 -19.25 19.01
CA CYS A 18 -1.59 -20.36 19.94
C CYS A 18 -0.20 -20.93 19.67
N SER A 19 0.63 -20.89 20.71
CA SER A 19 1.97 -21.40 20.79
C SER A 19 2.06 -22.87 20.38
N ARG A 20 2.61 -23.12 19.18
CA ARG A 20 3.17 -24.41 18.79
C ARG A 20 4.44 -24.13 17.99
N GLY A 21 5.51 -24.88 18.33
CA GLY A 21 6.80 -24.79 17.66
C GLY A 21 6.72 -24.94 16.13
N PRO A 22 7.81 -24.65 15.39
CA PRO A 22 7.78 -24.60 13.95
C PRO A 22 7.30 -25.92 13.35
N ALA A 23 6.12 -25.86 12.72
CA ALA A 23 5.61 -27.01 11.97
C ALA A 23 6.51 -27.20 10.72
N PRO A 24 6.78 -28.44 10.30
CA PRO A 24 7.53 -28.69 9.09
C PRO A 24 6.84 -28.01 7.90
N LEU A 25 7.64 -27.32 7.08
CA LEU A 25 7.17 -26.68 5.86
C LEU A 25 6.43 -27.73 5.00
N ARG A 26 5.13 -27.57 4.84
CA ARG A 26 4.38 -28.37 3.87
C ARG A 26 4.98 -28.13 2.48
N PRO A 27 5.17 -29.19 1.68
CA PRO A 27 5.56 -29.02 0.30
C PRO A 27 4.53 -28.10 -0.40
N PRO A 28 4.95 -27.28 -1.36
CA PRO A 28 4.04 -26.40 -2.06
C PRO A 28 2.93 -27.26 -2.69
N VAL A 29 1.70 -27.04 -2.25
CA VAL A 29 0.54 -27.55 -2.97
C VAL A 29 0.63 -26.95 -4.36
N ALA A 30 0.76 -27.81 -5.38
CA ALA A 30 0.68 -27.35 -6.77
C ALA A 30 -0.61 -26.53 -6.89
N ALA A 31 -0.45 -25.23 -7.19
CA ALA A 31 -1.58 -24.35 -7.37
C ALA A 31 -2.40 -24.94 -8.52
N ALA A 32 -3.55 -25.53 -8.19
CA ALA A 32 -4.53 -25.86 -9.19
C ALA A 32 -4.84 -24.55 -9.92
N THR A 33 -4.54 -24.48 -11.21
CA THR A 33 -4.90 -23.35 -12.05
C THR A 33 -6.41 -23.17 -11.87
N PRO A 34 -6.90 -22.03 -11.37
CA PRO A 34 -8.34 -21.87 -11.26
C PRO A 34 -8.90 -21.92 -12.68
N HIS A 35 -9.52 -23.01 -13.04
CA HIS A 35 -10.35 -23.10 -14.22
C HIS A 35 -11.55 -22.17 -13.97
N LEU A 36 -11.49 -20.98 -14.53
CA LEU A 36 -12.69 -20.19 -14.71
C LEU A 36 -13.52 -20.92 -15.76
N PRO A 37 -14.70 -21.49 -15.40
CA PRO A 37 -15.46 -22.38 -16.28
C PRO A 37 -16.13 -21.65 -17.45
N VAL A 38 -15.99 -20.31 -17.53
CA VAL A 38 -16.60 -19.50 -18.59
C VAL A 38 -15.51 -18.73 -19.34
N ALA A 39 -15.56 -18.75 -20.66
CA ALA A 39 -14.72 -17.89 -21.48
C ALA A 39 -14.97 -16.43 -21.08
N PHE A 40 -13.88 -15.66 -20.92
CA PHE A 40 -13.97 -14.24 -20.63
C PHE A 40 -14.59 -13.51 -21.82
N ASP A 41 -15.80 -12.96 -21.62
CA ASP A 41 -16.50 -12.16 -22.63
C ASP A 41 -16.24 -10.66 -22.38
N ALA A 42 -15.27 -10.12 -23.11
CA ALA A 42 -14.89 -8.72 -23.02
C ALA A 42 -16.02 -7.78 -23.48
N ALA A 43 -16.83 -8.18 -24.47
CA ALA A 43 -17.92 -7.36 -24.99
C ALA A 43 -19.09 -7.28 -24.01
N ALA A 44 -19.45 -8.40 -23.40
CA ALA A 44 -20.47 -8.41 -22.34
C ALA A 44 -20.05 -7.58 -21.13
N LEU A 45 -18.77 -7.67 -20.71
CA LEU A 45 -18.24 -6.85 -19.61
C LEU A 45 -18.25 -5.36 -19.97
N ASP A 46 -17.85 -5.00 -21.17
CA ASP A 46 -17.83 -3.60 -21.64
C ASP A 46 -19.24 -2.99 -21.61
N ALA A 47 -20.22 -3.69 -22.18
CA ALA A 47 -21.62 -3.26 -22.16
C ALA A 47 -22.18 -3.14 -20.73
N TRP A 48 -21.89 -4.12 -19.87
CA TRP A 48 -22.30 -4.10 -18.47
C TRP A 48 -21.70 -2.92 -17.71
N MET A 49 -20.39 -2.67 -17.86
CA MET A 49 -19.71 -1.54 -17.21
C MET A 49 -20.25 -0.19 -17.65
N ALA A 50 -20.48 -0.01 -18.95
CA ALA A 50 -21.08 1.21 -19.49
C ALA A 50 -22.48 1.47 -18.87
N ALA A 51 -23.31 0.42 -18.79
CA ALA A 51 -24.62 0.50 -18.16
C ALA A 51 -24.51 0.84 -16.65
N GLN A 52 -23.58 0.22 -15.89
CA GLN A 52 -23.40 0.52 -14.47
C GLN A 52 -22.98 1.97 -14.23
N VAL A 53 -22.06 2.49 -15.01
CA VAL A 53 -21.60 3.88 -14.91
C VAL A 53 -22.77 4.85 -15.11
N GLN A 54 -23.61 4.60 -16.11
CA GLN A 54 -24.77 5.41 -16.42
C GLN A 54 -25.86 5.29 -15.33
N GLN A 55 -26.26 4.07 -14.98
CA GLN A 55 -27.35 3.80 -14.05
C GLN A 55 -27.05 4.29 -12.62
N ARG A 56 -25.79 4.20 -12.21
CA ARG A 56 -25.35 4.61 -10.87
C ARG A 56 -24.89 6.07 -10.80
N GLY A 57 -24.88 6.80 -11.91
CA GLY A 57 -24.41 8.18 -11.97
C GLY A 57 -22.94 8.34 -11.59
N LEU A 58 -22.10 7.34 -11.89
CA LEU A 58 -20.67 7.40 -11.60
C LEU A 58 -20.02 8.42 -12.52
N VAL A 59 -19.17 9.29 -11.95
CA VAL A 59 -18.48 10.32 -12.73
C VAL A 59 -17.54 9.69 -13.75
N GLY A 60 -16.74 8.70 -13.31
CA GLY A 60 -15.85 7.95 -14.20
C GLY A 60 -15.26 6.74 -13.51
N VAL A 61 -14.95 5.72 -14.30
CA VAL A 61 -14.32 4.47 -13.88
C VAL A 61 -13.31 4.05 -14.94
N GLN A 62 -12.15 3.58 -14.48
CA GLN A 62 -11.16 2.90 -15.31
C GLN A 62 -11.05 1.47 -14.82
N LEU A 63 -11.14 0.49 -15.74
CA LEU A 63 -11.06 -0.93 -15.43
C LEU A 63 -10.00 -1.58 -16.30
N ALA A 64 -9.10 -2.31 -15.66
CA ALA A 64 -8.12 -3.17 -16.32
C ALA A 64 -8.18 -4.57 -15.72
N ILE A 65 -8.04 -5.58 -16.55
CA ILE A 65 -7.97 -6.99 -16.14
C ILE A 65 -6.73 -7.60 -16.77
N ALA A 66 -5.90 -8.20 -15.91
CA ALA A 66 -4.74 -8.98 -16.33
C ALA A 66 -4.96 -10.47 -15.99
N ARG A 67 -4.56 -11.35 -16.92
CA ARG A 67 -4.60 -12.80 -16.75
C ARG A 67 -3.31 -13.42 -17.29
N GLY A 68 -2.65 -14.23 -16.45
CA GLY A 68 -1.40 -14.87 -16.85
C GLY A 68 -0.25 -13.89 -17.13
N GLY A 69 -0.32 -12.66 -16.57
CA GLY A 69 0.67 -11.60 -16.80
C GLY A 69 0.37 -10.70 -18.00
N GLU A 70 -0.72 -10.96 -18.73
CA GLU A 70 -1.12 -10.16 -19.89
C GLU A 70 -2.39 -9.35 -19.61
N LEU A 71 -2.44 -8.12 -20.16
CA LEU A 71 -3.61 -7.26 -20.10
C LEU A 71 -4.65 -7.77 -21.09
N VAL A 72 -5.75 -8.36 -20.58
CA VAL A 72 -6.83 -8.94 -21.41
C VAL A 72 -8.01 -7.99 -21.56
N PHE A 73 -8.08 -6.92 -20.78
CA PHE A 73 -9.11 -5.90 -20.88
C PHE A 73 -8.60 -4.59 -20.29
N SER A 74 -8.86 -3.46 -20.98
CA SER A 74 -8.67 -2.10 -20.47
C SER A 74 -9.71 -1.20 -21.09
N ARG A 75 -10.46 -0.47 -20.25
CA ARG A 75 -11.49 0.49 -20.70
C ARG A 75 -11.65 1.61 -19.69
N SER A 76 -11.97 2.78 -20.22
CA SER A 76 -12.27 3.99 -19.45
C SER A 76 -13.70 4.45 -19.76
N TYR A 77 -14.49 4.71 -18.72
CA TYR A 77 -15.89 5.09 -18.79
C TYR A 77 -16.12 6.42 -18.09
N GLY A 78 -16.98 7.27 -18.68
CA GLY A 78 -17.37 8.54 -18.07
C GLY A 78 -16.33 9.64 -18.21
N ARG A 79 -16.15 10.44 -17.17
CA ARG A 79 -15.34 11.66 -17.15
C ARG A 79 -14.36 11.69 -16.01
N ALA A 80 -13.26 12.43 -16.15
CA ALA A 80 -12.26 12.60 -15.11
C ALA A 80 -12.79 13.40 -13.89
N ARG A 81 -13.79 14.23 -14.11
CA ARG A 81 -14.52 15.01 -13.08
C ARG A 81 -15.87 15.43 -13.62
N VAL A 82 -16.78 15.84 -12.74
CA VAL A 82 -18.08 16.42 -13.13
C VAL A 82 -17.86 17.60 -14.08
N GLY A 83 -18.49 17.58 -15.25
CA GLY A 83 -18.32 18.59 -16.30
C GLY A 83 -16.95 18.60 -17.00
N GLY A 84 -16.04 17.68 -16.64
CA GLY A 84 -14.68 17.63 -17.20
C GLY A 84 -14.57 16.82 -18.49
N ALA A 85 -13.32 16.61 -18.94
CA ALA A 85 -12.98 15.80 -20.09
C ALA A 85 -13.40 14.34 -19.90
N LYS A 86 -13.58 13.60 -21.00
CA LYS A 86 -13.76 12.14 -20.97
C LYS A 86 -12.52 11.50 -20.32
N LEU A 87 -12.75 10.42 -19.59
CA LEU A 87 -11.67 9.56 -19.14
C LEU A 87 -10.97 8.92 -20.34
N SER A 88 -9.67 8.76 -20.22
CA SER A 88 -8.84 7.96 -21.13
C SER A 88 -7.96 7.04 -20.29
N ASP A 89 -7.32 6.07 -20.93
CA ASP A 89 -6.36 5.18 -20.28
C ASP A 89 -5.16 5.95 -19.70
N ASP A 90 -5.02 7.21 -20.10
CA ASP A 90 -4.00 8.16 -19.63
C ASP A 90 -4.42 8.97 -18.40
N THR A 91 -5.64 8.82 -17.92
CA THR A 91 -6.09 9.57 -16.75
C THR A 91 -5.50 8.97 -15.47
N ALA A 92 -4.77 9.80 -14.71
CA ALA A 92 -4.23 9.38 -13.43
C ALA A 92 -5.29 9.46 -12.33
N PHE A 93 -5.29 8.48 -11.44
CA PHE A 93 -6.13 8.43 -10.24
C PHE A 93 -5.26 8.48 -8.99
N ALA A 94 -5.74 9.17 -7.96
CA ALA A 94 -5.17 9.06 -6.63
C ALA A 94 -5.48 7.67 -6.07
N ILE A 95 -4.45 6.85 -5.88
CA ILE A 95 -4.59 5.45 -5.49
C ILE A 95 -4.76 5.24 -3.98
N GLY A 96 -4.68 6.31 -3.19
CA GLY A 96 -4.86 6.24 -1.74
C GLY A 96 -3.96 5.19 -1.10
N SER A 97 -4.53 4.33 -0.27
CA SER A 97 -3.78 3.33 0.50
C SER A 97 -3.17 2.19 -0.33
N ILE A 98 -3.47 2.09 -1.62
CA ILE A 98 -2.70 1.21 -2.52
C ILE A 98 -1.20 1.60 -2.50
N THR A 99 -0.88 2.87 -2.21
CA THR A 99 0.49 3.35 -2.01
C THR A 99 1.28 2.51 -0.98
N LYS A 100 0.61 1.97 0.04
CA LYS A 100 1.28 1.23 1.11
C LYS A 100 2.02 -0.02 0.62
N GLN A 101 1.50 -0.72 -0.40
CA GLN A 101 2.21 -1.85 -0.99
C GLN A 101 3.56 -1.44 -1.60
N PHE A 102 3.63 -0.25 -2.20
CA PHE A 102 4.88 0.27 -2.77
C PHE A 102 5.86 0.69 -1.68
N VAL A 103 5.37 1.25 -0.58
CA VAL A 103 6.20 1.57 0.60
C VAL A 103 6.78 0.30 1.22
N CYS A 104 5.96 -0.74 1.41
CA CYS A 104 6.44 -2.03 1.90
C CYS A 104 7.43 -2.70 0.93
N ALA A 105 7.17 -2.63 -0.38
CA ALA A 105 8.10 -3.13 -1.38
C ALA A 105 9.45 -2.40 -1.31
N ALA A 106 9.44 -1.07 -1.17
CA ALA A 106 10.66 -0.28 -1.01
C ALA A 106 11.45 -0.69 0.24
N ALA A 107 10.79 -0.87 1.38
CA ALA A 107 11.43 -1.34 2.60
C ALA A 107 12.06 -2.72 2.42
N ALA A 108 11.35 -3.67 1.80
CA ALA A 108 11.85 -5.01 1.51
C ALA A 108 13.03 -5.00 0.51
N MET A 109 13.01 -4.10 -0.48
CA MET A 109 14.14 -3.94 -1.41
C MET A 109 15.39 -3.40 -0.69
N LEU A 110 15.22 -2.41 0.21
CA LEU A 110 16.33 -1.88 1.00
C LEU A 110 16.87 -2.92 2.00
N GLU A 111 16.02 -3.78 2.55
CA GLU A 111 16.45 -4.92 3.36
C GLU A 111 17.23 -5.93 2.53
N HIS A 112 16.74 -6.28 1.34
CA HIS A 112 17.44 -7.18 0.42
C HIS A 112 18.84 -6.65 0.07
N ASP A 113 18.98 -5.34 -0.10
CA ASP A 113 20.24 -4.65 -0.36
C ASP A 113 21.13 -4.54 0.89
N GLY A 114 20.69 -5.01 2.05
CA GLY A 114 21.42 -4.91 3.32
C GLY A 114 21.55 -3.50 3.88
N LYS A 115 20.69 -2.55 3.44
CA LYS A 115 20.73 -1.15 3.87
C LYS A 115 19.94 -0.90 5.16
N LEU A 116 18.96 -1.73 5.44
CA LEU A 116 18.19 -1.76 6.69
C LEU A 116 17.79 -3.20 7.02
N SER A 117 17.23 -3.43 8.21
CA SER A 117 16.46 -4.64 8.49
C SER A 117 15.05 -4.27 8.93
N LEU A 118 14.05 -5.04 8.50
CA LEU A 118 12.67 -4.85 8.95
C LEU A 118 12.53 -5.06 10.48
N THR A 119 13.48 -5.77 11.09
CA THR A 119 13.57 -5.94 12.54
C THR A 119 14.32 -4.81 13.25
N ASP A 120 14.88 -3.84 12.52
CA ASP A 120 15.51 -2.67 13.13
C ASP A 120 14.47 -1.90 13.96
N PRO A 121 14.86 -1.43 15.18
CA PRO A 121 14.02 -0.53 15.93
C PRO A 121 13.90 0.83 15.22
N VAL A 122 12.73 1.44 15.28
CA VAL A 122 12.49 2.78 14.74
C VAL A 122 13.49 3.79 15.28
N ALA A 123 13.92 3.64 16.54
CA ALA A 123 14.90 4.51 17.18
C ALA A 123 16.25 4.61 16.46
N LYS A 124 16.62 3.62 15.66
CA LYS A 124 17.83 3.67 14.82
C LYS A 124 17.78 4.82 13.80
N TYR A 125 16.58 5.23 13.41
CA TYR A 125 16.34 6.20 12.35
C TYR A 125 15.63 7.46 12.84
N GLN A 126 14.71 7.32 13.80
CA GLN A 126 13.85 8.37 14.33
C GLN A 126 13.78 8.24 15.86
N PRO A 127 14.88 8.52 16.58
CA PRO A 127 14.99 8.28 18.04
C PRO A 127 14.05 9.15 18.89
N GLU A 128 13.56 10.26 18.32
CA GLU A 128 12.68 11.22 19.01
C GLU A 128 11.24 10.75 19.13
N LEU A 129 10.85 9.69 18.42
CA LEU A 129 9.47 9.21 18.40
C LEU A 129 9.14 8.39 19.65
N THR A 130 7.88 8.45 20.08
CA THR A 130 7.40 7.73 21.26
C THR A 130 7.64 6.22 21.11
N ARG A 131 8.31 5.63 22.12
CA ARG A 131 8.60 4.19 22.18
C ARG A 131 9.33 3.64 20.93
N ALA A 132 10.12 4.50 20.27
CA ALA A 132 10.82 4.13 19.03
C ALA A 132 11.78 2.95 19.20
N SER A 133 12.31 2.70 20.40
CA SER A 133 13.18 1.55 20.70
C SER A 133 12.41 0.22 20.77
N ASP A 134 11.11 0.27 21.01
CA ASP A 134 10.27 -0.92 21.21
C ASP A 134 9.51 -1.33 19.95
N ILE A 135 9.49 -0.45 18.95
CA ILE A 135 8.74 -0.59 17.71
C ILE A 135 9.73 -0.88 16.58
N THR A 136 9.49 -1.92 15.80
CA THR A 136 10.28 -2.27 14.61
C THR A 136 9.71 -1.66 13.34
N LEU A 137 10.49 -1.65 12.24
CA LEU A 137 9.99 -1.25 10.93
C LEU A 137 8.88 -2.18 10.43
N ASP A 138 8.95 -3.48 10.78
CA ASP A 138 7.89 -4.45 10.47
C ASP A 138 6.59 -4.12 11.21
N ASP A 139 6.66 -3.73 12.49
CA ASP A 139 5.49 -3.29 13.26
C ASP A 139 4.76 -2.10 12.61
N LEU A 140 5.50 -1.19 11.95
CA LEU A 140 4.91 -0.08 11.21
C LEU A 140 4.13 -0.57 9.99
N GLY A 141 4.75 -1.44 9.19
CA GLY A 141 4.15 -2.03 7.99
C GLY A 141 2.95 -2.93 8.31
N ALA A 142 3.01 -3.65 9.43
CA ALA A 142 1.97 -4.56 9.88
C ALA A 142 0.83 -3.89 10.68
N HIS A 143 0.90 -2.58 10.95
CA HIS A 143 -0.06 -1.84 11.77
C HIS A 143 -0.11 -2.30 13.25
N LEU A 144 1.03 -2.70 13.80
CA LEU A 144 1.19 -3.21 15.17
C LEU A 144 1.91 -2.23 16.10
N SER A 145 2.31 -1.06 15.60
CA SER A 145 3.13 -0.09 16.32
C SER A 145 2.44 0.61 17.49
N GLY A 146 1.11 0.73 17.47
CA GLY A 146 0.37 1.54 18.42
C GLY A 146 0.35 3.05 18.12
N TYR A 147 1.07 3.53 17.10
CA TYR A 147 0.98 4.94 16.70
C TYR A 147 -0.43 5.28 16.24
N ARG A 148 -1.00 6.33 16.86
CA ARG A 148 -2.33 6.86 16.56
C ARG A 148 -2.44 7.25 15.08
N ASP A 149 -3.54 6.85 14.44
CA ASP A 149 -3.81 7.26 13.07
C ASP A 149 -4.23 8.74 13.01
N PHE A 150 -3.52 9.53 12.20
CA PHE A 150 -3.85 10.95 12.03
C PHE A 150 -5.11 11.18 11.20
N TYR A 151 -5.42 10.29 10.25
CA TYR A 151 -6.42 10.54 9.21
C TYR A 151 -7.82 10.84 9.76
N PRO A 152 -8.39 10.02 10.68
CA PRO A 152 -9.71 10.34 11.21
C PRO A 152 -9.74 11.63 12.02
N LEU A 153 -8.69 11.92 12.78
CA LEU A 153 -8.61 13.09 13.65
C LEU A 153 -8.46 14.37 12.84
N ASP A 154 -7.53 14.41 11.88
CA ASP A 154 -7.31 15.57 11.02
C ASP A 154 -8.52 15.84 10.10
N PHE A 155 -9.27 14.79 9.73
CA PHE A 155 -10.53 14.94 8.99
C PHE A 155 -11.62 15.59 9.83
N LEU A 156 -11.80 15.15 11.07
CA LEU A 156 -12.85 15.66 11.97
C LEU A 156 -12.62 17.11 12.36
N ASP A 157 -11.39 17.50 12.67
CA ASP A 157 -11.05 18.88 13.04
C ASP A 157 -10.63 19.76 11.84
N GLN A 158 -10.86 19.26 10.63
CA GLN A 158 -10.64 19.95 9.36
C GLN A 158 -9.18 20.35 9.06
N ARG A 159 -8.20 19.82 9.78
CA ARG A 159 -6.78 20.10 9.55
C ARG A 159 -6.30 19.64 8.17
N MET A 160 -6.95 18.65 7.59
CA MET A 160 -6.66 18.21 6.21
C MET A 160 -6.90 19.30 5.16
N ARG A 161 -7.57 20.39 5.50
CA ARG A 161 -7.73 21.56 4.63
C ARG A 161 -6.52 22.49 4.62
N THR A 162 -5.60 22.29 5.56
CA THR A 162 -4.40 23.14 5.71
C THR A 162 -3.19 22.37 5.19
N PRO A 163 -2.39 22.98 4.28
CA PRO A 163 -1.13 22.36 3.86
C PRO A 163 -0.25 22.01 5.07
N THR A 164 0.31 20.81 5.05
CA THR A 164 1.18 20.31 6.13
C THR A 164 2.33 19.50 5.54
N THR A 165 3.28 19.12 6.37
CA THR A 165 4.41 18.27 5.98
C THR A 165 4.36 16.93 6.71
N PRO A 166 4.93 15.85 6.16
CA PRO A 166 5.07 14.58 6.87
C PRO A 166 5.71 14.75 8.25
N ALA A 167 6.75 15.58 8.37
CA ALA A 167 7.43 15.85 9.63
C ALA A 167 6.48 16.49 10.66
N ALA A 168 5.65 17.46 10.27
CA ALA A 168 4.69 18.10 11.17
C ALA A 168 3.59 17.12 11.64
N VAL A 169 3.16 16.21 10.78
CA VAL A 169 2.20 15.15 11.15
C VAL A 169 2.85 14.16 12.11
N MET A 170 4.07 13.69 11.83
CA MET A 170 4.82 12.80 12.72
C MET A 170 5.06 13.44 14.09
N GLN A 171 5.48 14.70 14.12
CA GLN A 171 5.68 15.46 15.37
C GLN A 171 4.39 15.51 16.22
N ARG A 172 3.23 15.54 15.61
CA ARG A 172 1.95 15.59 16.33
C ARG A 172 1.48 14.22 16.81
N TYR A 173 1.63 13.20 16.01
CA TYR A 173 1.00 11.90 16.24
C TYR A 173 1.96 10.78 16.62
N ALA A 174 3.21 10.81 16.14
CA ALA A 174 4.19 9.79 16.48
C ALA A 174 5.03 10.13 17.74
N THR A 175 4.94 11.36 18.25
CA THR A 175 5.48 11.73 19.57
C THR A 175 4.41 11.72 20.68
N ALA A 176 3.13 11.54 20.31
CA ALA A 176 2.05 11.39 21.28
C ALA A 176 2.06 9.99 21.93
N PRO A 177 1.40 9.80 23.09
CA PRO A 177 1.22 8.48 23.68
C PRO A 177 0.60 7.50 22.67
N LEU A 178 1.04 6.24 22.70
CA LEU A 178 0.50 5.17 21.87
C LEU A 178 -0.95 4.88 22.25
N ASP A 179 -1.76 4.42 21.30
CA ASP A 179 -3.13 3.96 21.55
C ASP A 179 -3.15 2.57 22.21
N PHE A 180 -2.08 1.80 22.08
CA PHE A 180 -1.89 0.48 22.69
C PHE A 180 -0.40 0.10 22.69
N GLU A 181 -0.04 -0.88 23.50
CA GLU A 181 1.31 -1.43 23.56
C GLU A 181 1.68 -2.11 22.23
N PRO A 182 2.89 -1.89 21.69
CA PRO A 182 3.31 -2.50 20.42
C PRO A 182 3.05 -4.02 20.39
N ARG A 183 2.55 -4.52 19.27
CA ARG A 183 2.25 -5.93 19.01
C ARG A 183 1.12 -6.56 19.84
N THR A 184 0.44 -5.80 20.71
CA THR A 184 -0.68 -6.33 21.49
C THR A 184 -2.01 -6.26 20.76
N ARG A 185 -2.11 -5.41 19.73
CA ARG A 185 -3.33 -5.21 18.97
C ARG A 185 -2.99 -4.73 17.56
N TRP A 186 -3.84 -5.02 16.60
CA TRP A 186 -3.80 -4.44 15.27
C TRP A 186 -4.68 -3.19 15.20
N SER A 187 -4.16 -2.10 14.66
CA SER A 187 -4.94 -0.91 14.35
C SER A 187 -4.32 -0.17 13.17
N TYR A 188 -5.12 0.03 12.14
CA TYR A 188 -4.68 0.75 10.95
C TYR A 188 -4.11 2.11 11.30
N SER A 189 -2.91 2.42 10.82
CA SER A 189 -2.23 3.69 11.11
C SER A 189 -1.52 4.23 9.87
N ASN A 190 -2.00 5.36 9.36
CA ASN A 190 -1.28 6.12 8.33
C ASN A 190 -0.04 6.78 8.91
N THR A 191 -0.05 7.12 10.22
CA THR A 191 1.12 7.66 10.93
C THR A 191 2.30 6.69 10.88
N GLY A 192 2.06 5.38 11.11
CA GLY A 192 3.10 4.36 10.99
C GLY A 192 3.73 4.33 9.60
N PHE A 193 2.93 4.48 8.55
CA PHE A 193 3.42 4.53 7.16
C PHE A 193 4.15 5.82 6.82
N LEU A 194 3.83 6.96 7.45
CA LEU A 194 4.64 8.16 7.34
C LEU A 194 6.03 7.95 7.93
N VAL A 195 6.12 7.32 9.11
CA VAL A 195 7.40 6.99 9.75
C VAL A 195 8.21 6.05 8.85
N LEU A 196 7.61 4.97 8.37
CA LEU A 196 8.29 4.02 7.46
C LEU A 196 8.77 4.70 6.18
N GLY A 197 7.95 5.57 5.58
CA GLY A 197 8.33 6.35 4.40
C GLY A 197 9.55 7.25 4.67
N ARG A 198 9.60 7.92 5.84
CA ARG A 198 10.76 8.75 6.23
C ARG A 198 12.02 7.92 6.43
N VAL A 199 11.91 6.71 6.99
CA VAL A 199 13.06 5.79 7.09
C VAL A 199 13.57 5.41 5.70
N ILE A 200 12.66 5.08 4.77
CA ILE A 200 13.03 4.75 3.39
C ILE A 200 13.75 5.93 2.72
N GLU A 201 13.27 7.16 2.88
CA GLU A 201 13.92 8.36 2.35
C GLU A 201 15.32 8.56 2.93
N GLN A 202 15.48 8.38 4.24
CA GLN A 202 16.76 8.53 4.95
C GLN A 202 17.77 7.48 4.46
N VAL A 203 17.37 6.22 4.38
CA VAL A 203 18.24 5.11 3.98
C VAL A 203 18.51 5.11 2.47
N GLY A 204 17.50 5.45 1.68
CA GLY A 204 17.59 5.53 0.22
C GLY A 204 18.26 6.80 -0.30
N GLY A 205 18.49 7.81 0.57
CA GLY A 205 19.14 9.08 0.22
C GLY A 205 18.37 9.97 -0.73
N THR A 206 17.09 9.70 -0.96
CA THR A 206 16.24 10.37 -1.96
C THR A 206 14.80 10.42 -1.46
N PRO A 207 14.01 11.48 -1.74
CA PRO A 207 12.59 11.52 -1.40
C PRO A 207 11.83 10.30 -1.95
N LEU A 208 10.82 9.84 -1.23
CA LEU A 208 10.10 8.58 -1.50
C LEU A 208 9.55 8.49 -2.93
N GLY A 209 8.94 9.55 -3.44
CA GLY A 209 8.40 9.56 -4.80
C GLY A 209 9.47 9.33 -5.88
N PRO A 210 10.53 10.14 -5.95
CA PRO A 210 11.68 9.91 -6.84
C PRO A 210 12.32 8.52 -6.64
N TRP A 211 12.43 8.04 -5.39
CA TRP A 211 12.97 6.72 -5.10
C TRP A 211 12.12 5.61 -5.72
N LEU A 212 10.80 5.65 -5.47
CA LEU A 212 9.85 4.68 -6.05
C LEU A 212 9.84 4.75 -7.58
N ARG A 213 9.92 5.95 -8.16
CA ARG A 213 10.02 6.10 -9.61
C ARG A 213 11.23 5.35 -10.16
N ALA A 214 12.41 5.58 -9.59
CA ALA A 214 13.65 4.98 -10.09
C ALA A 214 13.72 3.46 -9.90
N HIS A 215 13.25 2.95 -8.77
CA HIS A 215 13.49 1.57 -8.37
C HIS A 215 12.28 0.64 -8.60
N VAL A 216 11.08 1.19 -8.74
CA VAL A 216 9.85 0.40 -8.89
C VAL A 216 9.12 0.76 -10.18
N PHE A 217 8.75 2.05 -10.37
CA PHE A 217 7.83 2.41 -11.45
C PHE A 217 8.48 2.35 -12.83
N ALA A 218 9.67 2.93 -13.00
CA ALA A 218 10.37 2.91 -14.28
C ALA A 218 10.77 1.49 -14.72
N PRO A 219 11.35 0.62 -13.86
CA PRO A 219 11.62 -0.77 -14.24
C PRO A 219 10.39 -1.61 -14.61
N LEU A 220 9.21 -1.23 -14.08
CA LEU A 220 7.94 -1.89 -14.36
C LEU A 220 7.12 -1.18 -15.46
N HIS A 221 7.70 -0.16 -16.11
CA HIS A 221 7.01 0.67 -17.12
C HIS A 221 5.72 1.32 -16.60
N MET A 222 5.71 1.74 -15.32
CA MET A 222 4.60 2.40 -14.64
C MET A 222 4.82 3.91 -14.46
N ASP A 223 5.81 4.49 -15.13
CA ASP A 223 6.30 5.85 -14.89
C ASP A 223 5.59 6.94 -15.70
N HIS A 224 4.67 6.56 -16.58
CA HIS A 224 4.08 7.51 -17.51
C HIS A 224 3.22 8.61 -16.86
N LYS A 225 2.83 8.46 -15.56
CA LYS A 225 1.78 9.30 -14.95
C LYS A 225 1.91 9.52 -13.45
N ILE A 226 3.14 9.49 -12.96
CA ILE A 226 3.43 9.72 -11.54
C ILE A 226 4.21 11.00 -11.39
#